data_7d88c3b8721d610c2887ee3ea2901591
#
_entry.id   7d88c3b8721d610c2887ee3ea2901591
#
_cell.length_a   1.000
_cell.length_b   1.000
_cell.length_c   1.000
_cell.angle_alpha   90.00
_cell.angle_beta   90.00
_cell.angle_gamma   90.00
#
_symmetry.space_group_name_H-M   'P 1'
#
loop_
_entity.id
_entity.type
_entity.pdbx_description
1 polymer ?
#
loop_
_entity_poly.entity_id
_entity_poly.type
_entity_poly.pdbx_seq_one_letter_code
_entity_poly.pdbx_strand_id
1 'polypeptide(L)'
;MNDIVSIINNDPRIELYVLTALRIINNMIKGSPNKKYDIKVYLDSSMSDDILGVASVYTNEIWLNENKMADLVLLNDVDYNLLSVVLIHEILHILGMIGMDGFGLVQGEEGIPQNVYIGKHGIEHYKSILSENGFDIANIHYLPIENNFGEGTHRTHLEEGLDGNNEIEKRYIDDVYYPVPTNEIMTGFINKYNYITPITLGILEDYGFKVDYDSIYVTSVGKRLIFI
;
A
#
# COMPACT_ATOMS: atom_id res chain seq x y z
N MET A 1 -23.58 10.13 3.43
CA MET A 1 -22.13 10.25 3.63
C MET A 1 -21.56 10.75 2.30
N ASN A 2 -20.75 11.79 2.28
CA ASN A 2 -20.18 12.24 0.99
C ASN A 2 -18.94 11.38 0.75
N ASP A 3 -18.91 10.65 -0.37
CA ASP A 3 -17.76 9.85 -0.78
C ASP A 3 -16.53 10.74 -0.90
N ILE A 4 -15.42 10.28 -0.32
CA ILE A 4 -14.14 10.99 -0.33
C ILE A 4 -13.41 10.76 -1.64
N VAL A 5 -13.55 9.54 -2.16
CA VAL A 5 -13.00 9.14 -3.46
C VAL A 5 -14.15 8.88 -4.41
N SER A 6 -14.08 9.45 -5.61
CA SER A 6 -14.89 9.09 -6.77
C SER A 6 -13.98 8.64 -7.91
N ILE A 7 -14.44 7.72 -8.75
CA ILE A 7 -13.67 7.24 -9.89
C ILE A 7 -14.45 7.49 -11.16
N ILE A 8 -13.78 8.06 -12.16
CA ILE A 8 -14.27 8.19 -13.53
C ILE A 8 -13.58 7.10 -14.35
N ASN A 9 -14.39 6.14 -14.80
CA ASN A 9 -13.95 5.05 -15.65
C ASN A 9 -14.82 5.00 -16.90
N ASN A 10 -14.19 4.92 -18.06
CA ASN A 10 -14.88 4.85 -19.34
C ASN A 10 -14.83 3.44 -19.97
N ASP A 11 -14.18 2.47 -19.31
CA ASP A 11 -14.06 1.11 -19.84
C ASP A 11 -14.96 0.15 -19.06
N PRO A 12 -16.01 -0.40 -19.69
CA PRO A 12 -16.94 -1.29 -19.00
C PRO A 12 -16.30 -2.62 -18.56
N ARG A 13 -15.14 -2.99 -19.10
CA ARG A 13 -14.44 -4.24 -18.72
C ARG A 13 -13.95 -4.22 -17.28
N ILE A 14 -13.68 -3.03 -16.73
CA ILE A 14 -13.16 -2.88 -15.36
C ILE A 14 -14.16 -2.28 -14.38
N GLU A 15 -15.40 -1.97 -14.80
CA GLU A 15 -16.38 -1.28 -13.96
C GLU A 15 -16.64 -1.97 -12.62
N LEU A 16 -16.82 -3.29 -12.63
CA LEU A 16 -17.07 -4.05 -11.39
C LEU A 16 -15.91 -3.93 -10.39
N TYR A 17 -14.68 -3.96 -10.87
CA TYR A 17 -13.47 -3.88 -10.05
C TYR A 17 -13.26 -2.48 -9.48
N VAL A 18 -13.55 -1.46 -10.29
CA VAL A 18 -13.56 -0.06 -9.88
C VAL A 18 -14.57 0.17 -8.76
N LEU A 19 -15.82 -0.30 -8.94
CA LEU A 19 -16.87 -0.17 -7.92
C LEU A 19 -16.51 -0.92 -6.62
N THR A 20 -15.84 -2.07 -6.74
CA THR A 20 -15.38 -2.84 -5.58
C THR A 20 -14.29 -2.07 -4.83
N ALA A 21 -13.27 -1.56 -5.53
CA ALA A 21 -12.20 -0.76 -4.91
C ALA A 21 -12.76 0.50 -4.24
N LEU A 22 -13.66 1.23 -4.90
CA LEU A 22 -14.34 2.41 -4.35
C LEU A 22 -15.09 2.08 -3.06
N ARG A 23 -15.85 0.99 -3.06
CA ARG A 23 -16.60 0.56 -1.90
C ARG A 23 -15.68 0.29 -0.71
N ILE A 24 -14.55 -0.39 -0.96
CA ILE A 24 -13.57 -0.71 0.07
C ILE A 24 -12.96 0.57 0.64
N ILE A 25 -12.43 1.44 -0.21
CA ILE A 25 -11.80 2.70 0.19
C ILE A 25 -12.77 3.59 0.97
N ASN A 26 -13.98 3.84 0.46
CA ASN A 26 -14.95 4.70 1.13
C ASN A 26 -15.55 4.09 2.43
N ASN A 27 -15.40 2.77 2.62
CA ASN A 27 -15.70 2.14 3.90
C ASN A 27 -14.58 2.28 4.93
N MET A 28 -13.32 2.35 4.51
CA MET A 28 -12.19 2.51 5.42
C MET A 28 -11.91 3.96 5.77
N ILE A 29 -12.17 4.90 4.86
CA ILE A 29 -11.88 6.32 5.04
C ILE A 29 -13.20 7.06 5.31
N LYS A 30 -13.32 7.66 6.48
CA LYS A 30 -14.52 8.39 6.93
C LYS A 30 -14.41 9.90 6.80
N GLY A 31 -13.21 10.42 6.52
CA GLY A 31 -12.97 11.84 6.32
C GLY A 31 -11.60 12.10 5.72
N SER A 32 -11.50 13.16 4.94
CA SER A 32 -10.26 13.65 4.34
C SER A 32 -9.89 15.00 4.93
N PRO A 33 -8.59 15.31 5.11
CA PRO A 33 -8.17 16.59 5.65
C PRO A 33 -8.55 17.78 4.77
N ASN A 34 -8.56 17.64 3.45
CA ASN A 34 -8.57 18.80 2.58
C ASN A 34 -9.46 18.76 1.34
N LYS A 35 -9.86 17.62 0.80
CA LYS A 35 -10.57 17.57 -0.49
C LYS A 35 -11.22 16.22 -0.78
N LYS A 36 -12.06 16.21 -1.81
CA LYS A 36 -12.45 15.00 -2.53
C LYS A 36 -11.41 14.67 -3.58
N TYR A 37 -11.26 13.39 -3.88
CA TYR A 37 -10.38 12.88 -4.91
C TYR A 37 -11.23 12.34 -6.06
N ASP A 38 -11.18 13.02 -7.21
CA ASP A 38 -11.78 12.56 -8.45
C ASP A 38 -10.68 11.88 -9.27
N ILE A 39 -10.70 10.57 -9.29
CA ILE A 39 -9.66 9.72 -9.90
C ILE A 39 -10.13 9.24 -11.27
N LYS A 40 -9.27 9.31 -12.28
CA LYS A 40 -9.52 8.74 -13.59
C LYS A 40 -8.74 7.45 -13.74
N VAL A 41 -9.38 6.43 -14.30
CA VAL A 41 -8.75 5.12 -14.54
C VAL A 41 -8.74 4.82 -16.03
N TYR A 42 -7.59 4.40 -16.53
CA TYR A 42 -7.33 4.06 -17.92
C TYR A 42 -6.71 2.67 -18.04
N LEU A 43 -6.89 2.05 -19.18
CA LEU A 43 -6.14 0.86 -19.58
C LEU A 43 -5.02 1.28 -20.53
N ASP A 44 -3.83 0.73 -20.33
CA ASP A 44 -2.65 1.01 -21.14
C ASP A 44 -1.98 -0.29 -21.60
N SER A 45 -2.02 -0.56 -22.90
CA SER A 45 -1.39 -1.72 -23.52
C SER A 45 0.10 -1.53 -23.82
N SER A 46 0.64 -0.34 -23.60
CA SER A 46 2.06 -0.03 -23.82
C SER A 46 2.94 -0.26 -22.59
N MET A 47 2.32 -0.57 -21.44
CA MET A 47 3.05 -0.81 -20.20
C MET A 47 3.92 -2.07 -20.28
N SER A 48 5.08 -2.04 -19.59
CA SER A 48 5.95 -3.20 -19.42
C SER A 48 5.23 -4.35 -18.71
N ASP A 49 5.64 -5.57 -19.02
CA ASP A 49 5.06 -6.79 -18.44
C ASP A 49 5.26 -6.89 -16.92
N ASP A 50 6.22 -6.19 -16.36
CA ASP A 50 6.53 -6.18 -14.92
C ASP A 50 5.66 -5.20 -14.14
N ILE A 51 4.90 -4.33 -14.80
CA ILE A 51 4.08 -3.29 -14.18
C ILE A 51 2.61 -3.69 -14.29
N LEU A 52 1.88 -3.67 -13.17
CA LEU A 52 0.45 -3.99 -13.12
C LEU A 52 -0.43 -2.74 -13.15
N GLY A 53 0.03 -1.68 -12.51
CA GLY A 53 -0.61 -0.38 -12.45
C GLY A 53 0.39 0.73 -12.16
N VAL A 54 0.00 1.96 -12.42
CA VAL A 54 0.76 3.17 -12.09
C VAL A 54 -0.21 4.27 -11.71
N ALA A 55 0.06 4.95 -10.60
CA ALA A 55 -0.69 6.13 -10.17
C ALA A 55 0.10 7.42 -10.37
N SER A 56 -0.58 8.48 -10.81
CA SER A 56 -0.06 9.85 -10.79
C SER A 56 -0.78 10.67 -9.72
N VAL A 57 -0.07 11.02 -8.67
CA VAL A 57 -0.59 11.88 -7.60
C VAL A 57 -0.85 13.32 -8.06
N TYR A 58 -0.19 13.77 -9.12
CA TYR A 58 -0.32 15.12 -9.66
C TYR A 58 -1.60 15.31 -10.47
N THR A 59 -2.01 14.26 -11.21
CA THR A 59 -3.18 14.31 -12.11
C THR A 59 -4.38 13.56 -11.55
N ASN A 60 -4.22 12.80 -10.45
CA ASN A 60 -5.18 11.83 -9.94
C ASN A 60 -5.60 10.83 -11.02
N GLU A 61 -4.64 10.25 -11.69
CA GLU A 61 -4.87 9.28 -12.76
C GLU A 61 -4.21 7.95 -12.43
N ILE A 62 -4.87 6.86 -12.79
CA ILE A 62 -4.38 5.50 -12.68
C ILE A 62 -4.38 4.87 -14.06
N TRP A 63 -3.27 4.27 -14.43
CA TRP A 63 -3.15 3.43 -15.64
C TRP A 63 -2.97 1.99 -15.18
N LEU A 64 -3.81 1.09 -15.70
CA LEU A 64 -3.73 -0.34 -15.48
C LEU A 64 -3.17 -1.03 -16.72
N ASN A 65 -2.29 -1.99 -16.53
CA ASN A 65 -1.72 -2.75 -17.63
C ASN A 65 -2.79 -3.63 -18.29
N GLU A 66 -3.22 -3.23 -19.49
CA GLU A 66 -4.25 -3.96 -20.25
C GLU A 66 -3.83 -5.40 -20.58
N ASN A 67 -2.54 -5.64 -20.81
CA ASN A 67 -2.01 -6.95 -21.15
C ASN A 67 -2.08 -7.96 -19.98
N LYS A 68 -2.16 -7.47 -18.72
CA LYS A 68 -2.23 -8.29 -17.51
C LYS A 68 -3.66 -8.50 -16.98
N MET A 69 -4.63 -7.83 -17.54
CA MET A 69 -6.01 -7.87 -17.03
C MET A 69 -6.59 -9.27 -16.94
N ALA A 70 -6.36 -10.12 -17.93
CA ALA A 70 -6.90 -11.48 -17.92
C ALA A 70 -6.37 -12.30 -16.73
N ASP A 71 -5.09 -12.17 -16.42
CA ASP A 71 -4.44 -12.87 -15.30
C ASP A 71 -4.96 -12.35 -13.96
N LEU A 72 -5.08 -11.03 -13.80
CA LEU A 72 -5.56 -10.38 -12.58
C LEU A 72 -7.03 -10.70 -12.27
N VAL A 73 -7.85 -10.91 -13.30
CA VAL A 73 -9.27 -11.28 -13.15
C VAL A 73 -9.45 -12.74 -12.76
N LEU A 74 -8.56 -13.63 -13.21
CA LEU A 74 -8.66 -15.08 -12.97
C LEU A 74 -8.22 -15.51 -11.57
N LEU A 75 -7.39 -14.72 -10.90
CA LEU A 75 -6.89 -15.04 -9.56
C LEU A 75 -7.90 -14.63 -8.47
N ASN A 76 -8.90 -15.48 -8.27
CA ASN A 76 -10.03 -15.26 -7.36
C ASN A 76 -9.87 -16.05 -6.04
N ASP A 77 -9.04 -15.57 -5.10
CA ASP A 77 -8.88 -16.30 -3.84
C ASP A 77 -8.97 -15.43 -2.56
N VAL A 78 -9.41 -14.20 -2.70
CA VAL A 78 -9.64 -13.26 -1.60
C VAL A 78 -11.07 -12.69 -1.68
N ASP A 79 -11.54 -12.09 -0.62
CA ASP A 79 -12.86 -11.43 -0.56
C ASP A 79 -13.04 -10.35 -1.65
N TYR A 80 -11.99 -10.05 -2.39
CA TYR A 80 -11.97 -9.18 -3.56
C TYR A 80 -10.90 -9.63 -4.57
N ASN A 81 -11.20 -9.41 -5.83
CA ASN A 81 -10.40 -9.82 -6.98
C ASN A 81 -9.05 -9.07 -7.03
N LEU A 82 -8.00 -9.70 -7.58
CA LEU A 82 -6.66 -9.14 -7.64
C LEU A 82 -6.59 -7.81 -8.41
N LEU A 83 -7.40 -7.62 -9.45
CA LEU A 83 -7.49 -6.33 -10.14
C LEU A 83 -8.04 -5.23 -9.23
N SER A 84 -8.99 -5.55 -8.34
CA SER A 84 -9.43 -4.59 -7.32
C SER A 84 -8.34 -4.30 -6.29
N VAL A 85 -7.47 -5.27 -5.99
CA VAL A 85 -6.28 -5.07 -5.12
C VAL A 85 -5.33 -4.07 -5.75
N VAL A 86 -4.98 -4.24 -7.03
CA VAL A 86 -4.14 -3.27 -7.77
C VAL A 86 -4.78 -1.88 -7.73
N LEU A 87 -6.08 -1.78 -8.03
CA LEU A 87 -6.78 -0.50 -7.98
C LEU A 87 -6.74 0.16 -6.59
N ILE A 88 -6.94 -0.60 -5.53
CA ILE A 88 -6.86 -0.08 -4.15
C ILE A 88 -5.44 0.42 -3.88
N HIS A 89 -4.42 -0.33 -4.25
CA HIS A 89 -3.01 0.04 -4.11
C HIS A 89 -2.72 1.39 -4.79
N GLU A 90 -3.10 1.54 -6.06
CA GLU A 90 -2.90 2.77 -6.81
C GLU A 90 -3.72 3.96 -6.25
N ILE A 91 -4.94 3.71 -5.76
CA ILE A 91 -5.73 4.73 -5.07
C ILE A 91 -5.01 5.21 -3.81
N LEU A 92 -4.42 4.30 -3.03
CA LEU A 92 -3.66 4.64 -1.82
C LEU A 92 -2.46 5.52 -2.14
N HIS A 93 -1.75 5.30 -3.26
CA HIS A 93 -0.72 6.22 -3.74
C HIS A 93 -1.29 7.62 -4.03
N ILE A 94 -2.43 7.73 -4.71
CA ILE A 94 -3.07 9.04 -4.98
C ILE A 94 -3.49 9.74 -3.68
N LEU A 95 -3.87 8.99 -2.66
CA LEU A 95 -4.17 9.54 -1.33
C LEU A 95 -2.92 10.02 -0.58
N GLY A 96 -1.74 9.81 -1.14
CA GLY A 96 -0.45 10.29 -0.64
C GLY A 96 0.36 9.24 0.10
N MET A 97 -0.08 7.99 0.13
CA MET A 97 0.68 6.94 0.81
C MET A 97 2.02 6.72 0.13
N ILE A 98 3.08 6.87 0.91
CA ILE A 98 4.46 6.60 0.53
C ILE A 98 4.77 7.25 -0.83
N GLY A 99 4.61 8.56 -0.90
CA GLY A 99 4.90 9.34 -2.10
C GLY A 99 6.26 10.04 -2.00
N MET A 100 6.82 10.43 -3.14
CA MET A 100 8.13 11.08 -3.24
C MET A 100 8.25 12.40 -2.46
N ASP A 101 7.15 13.03 -2.10
CA ASP A 101 7.11 14.28 -1.32
C ASP A 101 6.96 14.04 0.19
N GLY A 102 7.14 12.82 0.62
CA GLY A 102 7.63 12.38 1.90
C GLY A 102 7.00 12.91 3.18
N PHE A 103 5.70 12.89 3.35
CA PHE A 103 5.17 12.88 4.71
C PHE A 103 5.61 11.59 5.42
N GLY A 104 6.43 11.73 6.44
CA GLY A 104 6.93 10.60 7.22
C GLY A 104 8.10 9.84 6.61
N LEU A 105 8.46 10.08 5.35
CA LEU A 105 9.66 9.53 4.76
C LEU A 105 10.84 10.47 5.04
N VAL A 106 11.76 10.07 5.87
CA VAL A 106 12.96 10.87 6.16
C VAL A 106 14.05 10.45 5.21
N GLN A 107 14.45 11.39 4.37
CA GLN A 107 15.60 11.24 3.49
C GLN A 107 16.77 12.06 4.05
N GLY A 108 17.76 11.37 4.62
CA GLY A 108 19.07 11.94 4.86
C GLY A 108 19.14 13.03 5.92
N GLU A 109 18.23 13.08 6.89
CA GLU A 109 18.46 13.86 8.11
C GLU A 109 19.52 13.17 8.96
N GLU A 110 20.39 13.96 9.57
CA GLU A 110 21.46 13.45 10.43
C GLU A 110 20.87 12.62 11.59
N GLY A 111 21.31 11.36 11.71
CA GLY A 111 20.85 10.46 12.75
C GLY A 111 19.56 9.68 12.47
N ILE A 112 18.96 9.83 11.28
CA ILE A 112 17.82 9.01 10.86
C ILE A 112 18.21 8.19 9.63
N PRO A 113 17.98 6.86 9.64
CA PRO A 113 18.29 5.99 8.49
C PRO A 113 17.50 6.42 7.24
N GLN A 114 18.07 6.16 6.07
CA GLN A 114 17.35 6.34 4.82
C GLN A 114 16.29 5.25 4.64
N ASN A 115 15.25 5.56 3.85
CA ASN A 115 14.18 4.64 3.52
C ASN A 115 13.45 4.07 4.75
N VAL A 116 13.07 4.95 5.64
CA VAL A 116 12.22 4.64 6.80
C VAL A 116 11.03 5.58 6.86
N TYR A 117 9.92 5.06 7.32
CA TYR A 117 8.74 5.84 7.65
C TYR A 117 8.75 6.19 9.13
N ILE A 118 8.45 7.44 9.48
CA ILE A 118 8.50 7.98 10.85
C ILE A 118 7.14 8.45 11.38
N GLY A 119 6.05 8.28 10.63
CA GLY A 119 4.71 8.65 11.07
C GLY A 119 4.28 7.82 12.27
N LYS A 120 3.67 8.50 13.25
CA LYS A 120 3.36 7.93 14.56
C LYS A 120 2.42 6.73 14.49
N HIS A 121 1.28 6.90 13.82
CA HIS A 121 0.22 5.89 13.81
C HIS A 121 0.62 4.66 12.98
N GLY A 122 1.28 4.86 11.84
CA GLY A 122 1.84 3.76 11.05
C GLY A 122 2.81 2.90 11.86
N ILE A 123 3.74 3.53 12.61
CA ILE A 123 4.71 2.81 13.47
C ILE A 123 4.01 2.13 14.65
N GLU A 124 3.05 2.77 15.31
CA GLU A 124 2.32 2.18 16.43
C GLU A 124 1.60 0.90 16.01
N HIS A 125 0.93 0.90 14.85
CA HIS A 125 0.27 -0.28 14.31
C HIS A 125 1.26 -1.36 13.85
N TYR A 126 2.37 -0.98 13.24
CA TYR A 126 3.44 -1.91 12.90
C TYR A 126 3.96 -2.64 14.15
N LYS A 127 4.29 -1.90 15.22
CA LYS A 127 4.73 -2.46 16.51
C LYS A 127 3.67 -3.37 17.13
N SER A 128 2.39 -2.98 17.08
CA SER A 128 1.30 -3.82 17.59
C SER A 128 1.25 -5.16 16.86
N ILE A 129 1.31 -5.13 15.53
CA ILE A 129 1.30 -6.32 14.69
C ILE A 129 2.52 -7.20 14.98
N LEU A 130 3.72 -6.62 15.09
CA LEU A 130 4.93 -7.37 15.43
C LEU A 130 4.81 -8.05 16.81
N SER A 131 4.35 -7.31 17.82
CA SER A 131 4.15 -7.84 19.17
C SER A 131 3.18 -9.02 19.22
N GLU A 132 2.07 -8.92 18.47
CA GLU A 132 1.07 -9.99 18.38
C GLU A 132 1.60 -11.24 17.65
N ASN A 133 2.63 -11.07 16.83
CA ASN A 133 3.34 -12.17 16.17
C ASN A 133 4.57 -12.66 16.95
N GLY A 134 4.79 -12.14 18.18
CA GLY A 134 5.84 -12.60 19.08
C GLY A 134 7.22 -12.01 18.82
N PHE A 135 7.32 -10.94 18.03
CA PHE A 135 8.59 -10.25 17.81
C PHE A 135 8.89 -9.28 18.97
N ASP A 136 10.18 -9.09 19.26
CA ASP A 136 10.63 -8.04 20.17
C ASP A 136 10.52 -6.67 19.51
N ILE A 137 9.82 -5.75 20.15
CA ILE A 137 9.55 -4.40 19.64
C ILE A 137 10.31 -3.29 20.38
N ALA A 138 11.17 -3.64 21.35
CA ALA A 138 11.82 -2.65 22.22
C ALA A 138 12.66 -1.63 21.44
N ASN A 139 13.32 -2.08 20.39
CA ASN A 139 14.20 -1.26 19.55
C ASN A 139 13.58 -0.93 18.18
N ILE A 140 12.29 -1.16 17.97
CA ILE A 140 11.61 -0.78 16.73
C ILE A 140 11.21 0.69 16.83
N HIS A 141 11.81 1.54 16.00
CA HIS A 141 11.59 2.99 15.97
C HIS A 141 11.00 3.48 14.66
N TYR A 142 11.06 2.68 13.62
CA TYR A 142 10.70 3.02 12.24
C TYR A 142 9.78 1.96 11.63
N LEU A 143 9.16 2.30 10.51
CA LEU A 143 8.55 1.34 9.61
C LEU A 143 9.43 1.28 8.34
N PRO A 144 9.96 0.10 7.97
CA PRO A 144 10.85 -0.03 6.81
C PRO A 144 10.14 0.29 5.50
N ILE A 145 10.80 1.05 4.64
CA ILE A 145 10.38 1.39 3.28
C ILE A 145 11.32 0.70 2.30
N GLU A 146 10.77 0.30 1.17
CA GLU A 146 11.48 -0.39 0.09
C GLU A 146 12.76 0.36 -0.33
N ASN A 147 13.88 -0.32 -0.30
CA ASN A 147 15.20 0.24 -0.59
C ASN A 147 15.94 -0.43 -1.74
N ASN A 148 15.38 -1.50 -2.29
CA ASN A 148 15.87 -2.22 -3.45
C ASN A 148 15.03 -1.83 -4.69
N PHE A 149 15.11 -2.54 -5.75
CA PHE A 149 14.35 -2.35 -6.98
C PHE A 149 14.50 -0.95 -7.63
N GLY A 150 13.99 -0.81 -8.86
CA GLY A 150 14.14 0.40 -9.66
C GLY A 150 13.12 1.51 -9.33
N GLU A 151 13.15 2.56 -10.14
CA GLU A 151 12.16 3.64 -10.08
C GLU A 151 10.74 3.09 -10.17
N GLY A 152 9.84 3.62 -9.33
CA GLY A 152 8.45 3.17 -9.20
C GLY A 152 8.21 2.26 -8.00
N THR A 153 9.22 1.49 -7.54
CA THR A 153 9.10 0.65 -6.34
C THR A 153 9.91 1.21 -5.18
N HIS A 154 11.17 1.59 -5.46
CA HIS A 154 12.06 2.18 -4.47
C HIS A 154 11.47 3.45 -3.85
N ARG A 155 11.38 3.48 -2.53
CA ARG A 155 10.90 4.61 -1.70
C ARG A 155 9.42 4.96 -1.85
N THR A 156 8.66 4.16 -2.56
CA THR A 156 7.23 4.38 -2.76
C THR A 156 6.36 3.29 -2.17
N HIS A 157 6.98 2.25 -1.60
CA HIS A 157 6.31 1.08 -1.05
C HIS A 157 6.84 0.71 0.33
N LEU A 158 6.07 -0.06 1.07
CA LEU A 158 6.56 -0.74 2.27
C LEU A 158 7.54 -1.84 1.85
N GLU A 159 8.56 -2.04 2.69
CA GLU A 159 9.53 -3.12 2.51
C GLU A 159 8.86 -4.49 2.59
N GLU A 160 9.11 -5.37 1.62
CA GLU A 160 8.59 -6.73 1.59
C GLU A 160 9.65 -7.81 1.86
N GLY A 161 10.89 -7.42 2.11
CA GLY A 161 11.97 -8.35 2.46
C GLY A 161 12.55 -9.13 1.28
N LEU A 162 12.43 -8.60 0.07
CA LEU A 162 13.08 -9.14 -1.12
C LEU A 162 14.21 -8.22 -1.56
N ASP A 163 15.31 -8.80 -2.04
CA ASP A 163 16.35 -8.03 -2.74
C ASP A 163 16.03 -7.86 -4.24
N GLY A 164 16.83 -7.06 -4.94
CA GLY A 164 16.67 -6.83 -6.37
C GLY A 164 16.79 -8.08 -7.26
N ASN A 165 17.14 -9.24 -6.70
CA ASN A 165 17.18 -10.55 -7.38
C ASN A 165 16.00 -11.44 -6.97
N ASN A 166 15.04 -10.92 -6.19
CA ASN A 166 13.91 -11.64 -5.59
C ASN A 166 14.33 -12.73 -4.60
N GLU A 167 15.49 -12.60 -3.98
CA GLU A 167 15.92 -13.42 -2.86
C GLU A 167 15.46 -12.80 -1.54
N ILE A 168 15.21 -13.64 -0.53
CA ILE A 168 14.77 -13.18 0.79
C ILE A 168 15.89 -12.38 1.46
N GLU A 169 15.61 -11.13 1.78
CA GLU A 169 16.49 -10.25 2.52
C GLU A 169 15.93 -9.96 3.92
N LYS A 170 16.79 -10.11 4.93
CA LYS A 170 16.46 -9.67 6.28
C LYS A 170 16.78 -8.20 6.45
N ARG A 171 15.79 -7.39 6.72
CA ARG A 171 15.98 -5.95 6.88
C ARG A 171 16.59 -5.62 8.25
N TYR A 172 17.76 -4.98 8.22
CA TYR A 172 18.41 -4.41 9.39
C TYR A 172 18.53 -2.89 9.24
N ILE A 173 18.18 -2.18 10.31
CA ILE A 173 18.35 -0.73 10.43
C ILE A 173 19.11 -0.51 11.75
N ASP A 174 20.28 0.12 11.70
CA ASP A 174 21.14 0.36 12.87
C ASP A 174 21.39 -0.93 13.69
N ASP A 175 21.71 -2.04 13.02
CA ASP A 175 21.91 -3.37 13.59
C ASP A 175 20.67 -4.00 14.27
N VAL A 176 19.52 -3.36 14.19
CA VAL A 176 18.23 -3.90 14.66
C VAL A 176 17.50 -4.59 13.51
N TYR A 177 17.05 -5.82 13.75
CA TYR A 177 16.23 -6.54 12.79
C TYR A 177 14.77 -6.02 12.78
N TYR A 178 14.28 -5.69 11.60
CA TYR A 178 12.92 -5.23 11.36
C TYR A 178 12.15 -6.28 10.54
N PRO A 179 11.29 -7.10 11.18
CA PRO A 179 10.45 -8.05 10.45
C PRO A 179 9.48 -7.32 9.52
N VAL A 180 9.44 -7.69 8.25
CA VAL A 180 8.59 -7.01 7.24
C VAL A 180 7.44 -7.91 6.79
N PRO A 181 6.22 -7.36 6.64
CA PRO A 181 5.07 -8.11 6.15
C PRO A 181 5.11 -8.18 4.61
N THR A 182 5.38 -9.36 4.06
CA THR A 182 5.54 -9.55 2.60
C THR A 182 4.24 -9.44 1.81
N ASN A 183 3.10 -9.46 2.46
CA ASN A 183 1.77 -9.47 1.84
C ASN A 183 0.85 -8.35 2.34
N GLU A 184 1.43 -7.26 2.78
CA GLU A 184 0.73 -6.00 3.04
C GLU A 184 0.39 -5.33 1.71
N ILE A 185 -0.74 -4.62 1.62
CA ILE A 185 -1.24 -4.09 0.34
C ILE A 185 -0.30 -3.04 -0.28
N MET A 186 0.48 -2.35 0.53
CA MET A 186 1.41 -1.30 0.06
C MET A 186 2.84 -1.80 -0.15
N THR A 187 3.08 -3.10 -0.20
CA THR A 187 4.35 -3.66 -0.70
C THR A 187 4.45 -3.52 -2.21
N GLY A 188 5.67 -3.49 -2.76
CA GLY A 188 5.92 -3.27 -4.18
C GLY A 188 5.52 -4.44 -5.08
N PHE A 189 5.26 -5.62 -4.51
CA PHE A 189 4.90 -6.82 -5.24
C PHE A 189 3.52 -7.32 -4.87
N ILE A 190 2.77 -7.73 -5.88
CA ILE A 190 1.50 -8.39 -5.66
C ILE A 190 1.75 -9.87 -5.34
N ASN A 191 1.27 -10.31 -4.18
CA ASN A 191 1.27 -11.69 -3.74
C ASN A 191 -0.10 -12.34 -4.01
N LYS A 192 -0.17 -13.67 -3.84
CA LYS A 192 -1.45 -14.38 -3.93
C LYS A 192 -2.52 -13.79 -3.00
N TYR A 193 -2.09 -13.27 -1.84
CA TYR A 193 -2.94 -12.62 -0.86
C TYR A 193 -2.28 -11.33 -0.43
N ASN A 194 -2.92 -10.19 -0.71
CA ASN A 194 -2.52 -8.88 -0.20
C ASN A 194 -3.59 -8.36 0.75
N TYR A 195 -3.17 -7.85 1.89
CA TYR A 195 -4.07 -7.42 2.94
C TYR A 195 -3.93 -5.95 3.24
N ILE A 196 -5.07 -5.29 3.40
CA ILE A 196 -5.13 -3.97 4.03
C ILE A 196 -4.99 -4.21 5.53
N THR A 197 -4.01 -3.57 6.13
CA THR A 197 -3.72 -3.76 7.55
C THR A 197 -3.92 -2.46 8.33
N PRO A 198 -3.91 -2.51 9.67
CA PRO A 198 -3.86 -1.30 10.48
C PRO A 198 -2.64 -0.42 10.19
N ILE A 199 -1.54 -0.97 9.62
CA ILE A 199 -0.38 -0.17 9.20
C ILE A 199 -0.81 0.82 8.12
N THR A 200 -1.45 0.33 7.04
CA THR A 200 -1.98 1.17 5.96
C THR A 200 -2.90 2.27 6.49
N LEU A 201 -3.82 1.92 7.39
CA LEU A 201 -4.73 2.90 7.99
C LEU A 201 -4.00 3.90 8.89
N GLY A 202 -3.03 3.46 9.66
CA GLY A 202 -2.20 4.34 10.50
C GLY A 202 -1.41 5.34 9.67
N ILE A 203 -0.88 4.92 8.52
CA ILE A 203 -0.23 5.83 7.57
C ILE A 203 -1.24 6.87 7.05
N LEU A 204 -2.44 6.47 6.64
CA LEU A 204 -3.49 7.41 6.23
C LEU A 204 -3.88 8.37 7.35
N GLU A 205 -3.93 7.90 8.60
CA GLU A 205 -4.21 8.75 9.77
C GLU A 205 -3.10 9.78 9.99
N ASP A 206 -1.83 9.41 9.81
CA ASP A 206 -0.70 10.32 9.86
C ASP A 206 -0.79 11.41 8.78
N TYR A 207 -1.41 11.13 7.64
CA TYR A 207 -1.73 12.12 6.60
C TYR A 207 -3.01 12.94 6.90
N GLY A 208 -3.65 12.71 8.04
CA GLY A 208 -4.81 13.47 8.50
C GLY A 208 -6.16 12.94 8.00
N PHE A 209 -6.21 11.74 7.42
CA PHE A 209 -7.48 11.09 7.12
C PHE A 209 -8.14 10.59 8.42
N LYS A 210 -9.46 10.57 8.44
CA LYS A 210 -10.23 9.85 9.45
C LYS A 210 -10.48 8.45 8.92
N VAL A 211 -9.99 7.44 9.62
CA VAL A 211 -10.06 6.04 9.20
C VAL A 211 -10.95 5.21 10.12
N ASP A 212 -11.39 4.07 9.64
CA ASP A 212 -12.21 3.10 10.35
C ASP A 212 -11.44 1.77 10.47
N TYR A 213 -10.81 1.57 11.62
CA TYR A 213 -10.08 0.35 11.94
C TYR A 213 -10.97 -0.89 12.10
N ASP A 214 -12.26 -0.70 12.36
CA ASP A 214 -13.24 -1.78 12.50
C ASP A 214 -13.86 -2.18 11.14
N SER A 215 -13.41 -1.57 10.05
CA SER A 215 -13.84 -1.95 8.72
C SER A 215 -13.57 -3.43 8.45
N ILE A 216 -14.56 -4.15 7.91
CA ILE A 216 -14.45 -5.57 7.56
C ILE A 216 -13.35 -5.87 6.53
N TYR A 217 -12.87 -4.85 5.82
CA TYR A 217 -11.81 -4.96 4.82
C TYR A 217 -10.42 -4.85 5.41
N VAL A 218 -10.31 -4.41 6.67
CA VAL A 218 -9.05 -4.34 7.40
C VAL A 218 -8.79 -5.70 8.04
N THR A 219 -7.70 -6.31 7.67
CA THR A 219 -7.30 -7.58 8.27
C THR A 219 -6.83 -7.35 9.69
N SER A 220 -7.66 -7.79 10.63
CA SER A 220 -7.25 -7.85 12.03
C SER A 220 -6.17 -8.91 12.17
N VAL A 221 -5.05 -8.42 12.43
CA VAL A 221 -3.81 -8.96 12.94
C VAL A 221 -3.51 -10.47 12.90
N GLY A 222 -2.29 -10.75 12.54
CA GLY A 222 -1.42 -11.80 13.05
C GLY A 222 -1.53 -13.17 12.41
N LYS A 223 -2.67 -13.59 11.91
CA LYS A 223 -2.80 -14.97 11.38
C LYS A 223 -2.64 -15.09 9.87
N ARG A 224 -2.61 -13.97 9.16
CA ARG A 224 -2.58 -13.94 7.69
C ARG A 224 -1.37 -13.21 7.11
N LEU A 225 -0.65 -12.41 7.92
CA LEU A 225 0.57 -11.76 7.47
C LEU A 225 1.73 -12.75 7.50
N ILE A 226 2.54 -12.69 6.46
CA ILE A 226 3.78 -13.46 6.32
C ILE A 226 4.92 -12.50 6.61
N PHE A 227 5.78 -12.82 7.57
CA PHE A 227 6.96 -12.04 7.92
C PHE A 227 8.24 -12.74 7.48
N ILE A 228 9.19 -11.95 7.02
CA ILE A 228 10.56 -12.36 6.71
C ILE A 228 11.52 -11.58 7.59
#